data_43dcefd3e67ed12d870b166228d27edd
#
_entry.id   43dcefd3e67ed12d870b166228d27edd
#
_cell.length_a   1.000
_cell.length_b   1.000
_cell.length_c   1.000
_cell.angle_alpha   90.00
_cell.angle_beta   90.00
_cell.angle_gamma   90.00
#
_symmetry.space_group_name_H-M   'P 1'
#
loop_
_entity.id
_entity.type
_entity.pdbx_description
1 polymer ?
#
loop_
_entity_poly.entity_id
_entity_poly.type
_entity_poly.pdbx_seq_one_letter_code
_entity_poly.pdbx_strand_id
1 'polypeptide(L)'
;MSTKSFIISLPIITGDQDRRRLRKSFSFGCNLQNAVMGGGWDRVLQMRATAEWQATRAMPKGRERTKAFRDLRVRFRLSEYDFHADVAMHRKASGRGHLLGINECQKLASRAWISVERHLYNGGSPRFISSRRGLHSIEGKTNRTGIIWKADQQCVTVCKRVYRVRVDKRDDWLTRALQDPTDPTKPRKVKYCRIVREMRKGKERFFLQLVAEGTSPLKHAYAGKDLRMAIDPGLGSLTYATEDGTIAKVQIAPSADTDHRAIRRIQRAMERSRRTTNPDNYEAVDVVRHGKKKKSFKVKSGRLQWRFSKRYESLRAELAEIFRLSAATRKREHGEVCNWLLGHAGHIIVEDNSYKAFQRGRFGKTIGRHAPAALYAQLTNKAESAGLLVEVVSPKKLKPTQHNLLTDTFVKHELWERRARLGEDDDDRRIDRDAAAC
;
A
#
# COMPACT_ATOMS: atom_id res chain seq x y z
N MET A 1 -25.96 -4.29 1.24
CA MET A 1 -24.70 -4.90 0.69
C MET A 1 -23.80 -3.81 0.13
N SER A 2 -22.54 -3.75 0.52
CA SER A 2 -21.59 -2.78 -0.06
C SER A 2 -21.33 -3.19 -1.53
N THR A 3 -21.67 -2.32 -2.47
CA THR A 3 -21.40 -2.56 -3.88
C THR A 3 -19.87 -2.59 -4.11
N LYS A 4 -19.37 -3.67 -4.73
CA LYS A 4 -17.96 -3.78 -5.14
C LYS A 4 -17.52 -2.52 -5.89
N SER A 5 -16.24 -2.20 -5.86
CA SER A 5 -15.69 -1.07 -6.61
C SER A 5 -14.25 -1.35 -7.01
N PHE A 6 -13.83 -0.75 -8.13
CA PHE A 6 -12.46 -0.86 -8.63
C PHE A 6 -11.93 0.51 -9.06
N ILE A 7 -10.63 0.60 -9.30
CA ILE A 7 -9.95 1.87 -9.60
C ILE A 7 -9.46 1.89 -11.04
N ILE A 8 -9.86 2.91 -11.78
CA ILE A 8 -9.32 3.25 -13.10
C ILE A 8 -8.37 4.43 -12.92
N SER A 9 -7.14 4.33 -13.40
CA SER A 9 -6.12 5.39 -13.26
C SER A 9 -5.77 5.97 -14.62
N LEU A 10 -6.04 7.26 -14.81
CA LEU A 10 -5.88 7.98 -16.06
C LEU A 10 -4.87 9.14 -15.90
N PRO A 11 -3.94 9.34 -16.84
CA PRO A 11 -3.02 10.48 -16.79
C PRO A 11 -3.76 11.81 -17.00
N ILE A 12 -3.47 12.80 -16.16
CA ILE A 12 -3.94 14.17 -16.36
C ILE A 12 -2.91 14.90 -17.26
N ILE A 13 -3.38 15.50 -18.34
CA ILE A 13 -2.55 16.33 -19.20
C ILE A 13 -2.39 17.70 -18.55
N THR A 14 -1.16 18.05 -18.18
CA THR A 14 -0.87 19.27 -17.44
C THR A 14 0.21 20.11 -18.12
N GLY A 15 -0.10 21.36 -18.37
CA GLY A 15 0.89 22.41 -18.67
C GLY A 15 1.65 22.86 -17.40
N ASP A 16 2.59 23.79 -17.55
CA ASP A 16 3.38 24.28 -16.40
C ASP A 16 2.50 25.02 -15.39
N GLN A 17 1.56 25.81 -15.86
CA GLN A 17 0.62 26.53 -15.01
C GLN A 17 -0.26 25.58 -14.20
N ASP A 18 -0.77 24.51 -14.84
CA ASP A 18 -1.59 23.49 -14.18
C ASP A 18 -0.79 22.74 -13.13
N ARG A 19 0.45 22.34 -13.45
CA ARG A 19 1.36 21.69 -12.49
C ARG A 19 1.63 22.58 -11.28
N ARG A 20 1.91 23.88 -11.50
CA ARG A 20 2.12 24.84 -10.41
C ARG A 20 0.88 24.96 -9.53
N ARG A 21 -0.32 25.04 -10.14
CA ARG A 21 -1.59 25.13 -9.40
C ARG A 21 -1.86 23.86 -8.59
N LEU A 22 -1.77 22.68 -9.21
CA LEU A 22 -1.96 21.41 -8.50
C LEU A 22 -0.95 21.27 -7.36
N ARG A 23 0.33 21.61 -7.56
CA ARG A 23 1.34 21.61 -6.50
C ARG A 23 0.94 22.51 -5.32
N LYS A 24 0.43 23.72 -5.60
CA LYS A 24 -0.09 24.62 -4.57
C LYS A 24 -1.28 24.00 -3.83
N SER A 25 -2.20 23.34 -4.52
CA SER A 25 -3.34 22.63 -3.91
C SER A 25 -2.90 21.49 -3.01
N PHE A 26 -1.93 20.69 -3.45
CA PHE A 26 -1.36 19.60 -2.65
C PHE A 26 -0.60 20.11 -1.40
N SER A 27 0.17 21.18 -1.53
CA SER A 27 0.86 21.83 -0.41
C SER A 27 -0.13 22.41 0.60
N PHE A 28 -1.14 23.11 0.12
CA PHE A 28 -2.20 23.68 0.96
C PHE A 28 -2.97 22.57 1.70
N GLY A 29 -3.35 21.49 1.01
CA GLY A 29 -4.02 20.34 1.62
C GLY A 29 -3.16 19.65 2.68
N CYS A 30 -1.83 19.56 2.46
CA CYS A 30 -0.90 19.03 3.45
C CYS A 30 -0.90 19.86 4.74
N ASN A 31 -0.83 21.18 4.58
CA ASN A 31 -0.85 22.11 5.72
C ASN A 31 -2.17 22.05 6.47
N LEU A 32 -3.31 22.02 5.77
CA LEU A 32 -4.62 21.87 6.38
C LEU A 32 -4.76 20.56 7.15
N GLN A 33 -4.38 19.44 6.55
CA GLN A 33 -4.47 18.13 7.22
C GLN A 33 -3.61 18.11 8.49
N ASN A 34 -2.39 18.64 8.42
CA ASN A 34 -1.50 18.70 9.58
C ASN A 34 -2.02 19.67 10.66
N ALA A 35 -2.56 20.83 10.28
CA ALA A 35 -3.11 21.80 11.24
C ALA A 35 -4.28 21.21 12.03
N VAL A 36 -5.26 20.60 11.32
CA VAL A 36 -6.42 19.95 11.95
C VAL A 36 -5.97 18.76 12.83
N MET A 37 -5.01 17.96 12.34
CA MET A 37 -4.47 16.84 13.11
C MET A 37 -3.74 17.31 14.37
N GLY A 38 -2.99 18.42 14.30
CA GLY A 38 -2.30 19.03 15.45
C GLY A 38 -3.29 19.50 16.51
N GLY A 39 -4.25 20.35 16.13
CA GLY A 39 -5.28 20.82 17.06
C GLY A 39 -6.11 19.70 17.69
N GLY A 40 -6.44 18.68 16.88
CA GLY A 40 -7.12 17.47 17.39
C GLY A 40 -6.26 16.68 18.38
N TRP A 41 -4.97 16.57 18.11
CA TRP A 41 -4.05 15.88 19.00
C TRP A 41 -3.82 16.63 20.31
N ASP A 42 -3.73 17.95 20.26
CA ASP A 42 -3.61 18.78 21.47
C ASP A 42 -4.84 18.60 22.37
N ARG A 43 -6.05 18.53 21.81
CA ARG A 43 -7.27 18.20 22.57
C ARG A 43 -7.22 16.80 23.21
N VAL A 44 -6.65 15.81 22.52
CA VAL A 44 -6.42 14.46 23.10
C VAL A 44 -5.47 14.53 24.30
N LEU A 45 -4.40 15.29 24.19
CA LEU A 45 -3.46 15.46 25.30
C LEU A 45 -4.10 16.18 26.48
N GLN A 46 -4.87 17.24 26.23
CA GLN A 46 -5.65 17.94 27.25
C GLN A 46 -6.66 17.01 27.94
N MET A 47 -7.44 16.24 27.16
CA MET A 47 -8.37 15.25 27.71
C MET A 47 -7.65 14.24 28.62
N ARG A 48 -6.51 13.72 28.20
CA ARG A 48 -5.73 12.71 28.96
C ARG A 48 -5.13 13.26 30.24
N ALA A 49 -4.90 14.56 30.32
CA ALA A 49 -4.39 15.22 31.52
C ALA A 49 -5.48 15.42 32.60
N THR A 50 -6.75 15.20 32.30
CA THR A 50 -7.85 15.39 33.26
C THR A 50 -7.96 14.23 34.26
N ALA A 51 -8.36 14.53 35.50
CA ALA A 51 -8.68 13.52 36.52
C ALA A 51 -9.83 12.60 36.07
N GLU A 52 -10.82 13.14 35.37
CA GLU A 52 -11.96 12.40 34.82
C GLU A 52 -11.52 11.31 33.82
N TRP A 53 -10.53 11.61 32.98
CA TRP A 53 -9.95 10.59 32.08
C TRP A 53 -9.29 9.46 32.87
N GLN A 54 -8.54 9.77 33.91
CA GLN A 54 -7.88 8.75 34.74
C GLN A 54 -8.91 7.91 35.48
N ALA A 55 -9.94 8.54 36.04
CA ALA A 55 -11.06 7.85 36.70
C ALA A 55 -11.79 6.93 35.71
N THR A 56 -12.16 7.44 34.52
CA THR A 56 -12.82 6.66 33.48
C THR A 56 -11.97 5.46 33.04
N ARG A 57 -10.66 5.62 32.97
CA ARG A 57 -9.72 4.57 32.59
C ARG A 57 -9.64 3.45 33.63
N ALA A 58 -9.80 3.78 34.91
CA ALA A 58 -9.81 2.84 36.03
C ALA A 58 -11.14 2.07 36.16
N MET A 59 -12.23 2.56 35.55
CA MET A 59 -13.54 1.88 35.60
C MET A 59 -13.49 0.47 34.98
N PRO A 60 -14.27 -0.48 35.50
CA PRO A 60 -14.46 -1.78 34.88
C PRO A 60 -14.98 -1.67 33.44
N LYS A 61 -14.59 -2.60 32.57
CA LYS A 61 -15.11 -2.64 31.20
C LYS A 61 -16.62 -2.86 31.23
N GLY A 62 -17.40 -1.93 30.63
CA GLY A 62 -18.85 -1.99 30.61
C GLY A 62 -19.48 -0.79 29.91
N ARG A 63 -20.83 -0.74 29.97
CA ARG A 63 -21.60 0.33 29.33
C ARG A 63 -21.29 1.71 29.91
N GLU A 64 -21.16 1.81 31.24
CA GLU A 64 -20.86 3.07 31.93
C GLU A 64 -19.50 3.67 31.53
N ARG A 65 -18.46 2.84 31.51
CA ARG A 65 -17.14 3.25 31.01
C ARG A 65 -17.19 3.73 29.57
N THR A 66 -17.92 3.02 28.71
CA THR A 66 -18.08 3.40 27.30
C THR A 66 -18.81 4.73 27.17
N LYS A 67 -19.85 4.96 28.00
CA LYS A 67 -20.57 6.23 28.06
C LYS A 67 -19.65 7.36 28.53
N ALA A 68 -18.92 7.18 29.61
CA ALA A 68 -17.99 8.18 30.14
C ALA A 68 -16.90 8.57 29.10
N PHE A 69 -16.32 7.61 28.37
CA PHE A 69 -15.40 7.92 27.28
C PHE A 69 -16.07 8.69 26.13
N ARG A 70 -17.33 8.38 25.81
CA ARG A 70 -18.07 9.13 24.79
C ARG A 70 -18.31 10.57 25.22
N ASP A 71 -18.68 10.79 26.49
CA ASP A 71 -18.98 12.11 27.03
C ASP A 71 -17.68 12.97 27.07
N LEU A 72 -16.56 12.38 27.44
CA LEU A 72 -15.22 13.02 27.32
C LEU A 72 -14.90 13.40 25.87
N ARG A 73 -15.14 12.52 24.89
CA ARG A 73 -14.92 12.83 23.47
C ARG A 73 -15.76 14.01 23.00
N VAL A 74 -17.04 14.06 23.39
CA VAL A 74 -17.95 15.17 23.07
C VAL A 74 -17.42 16.47 23.67
N ARG A 75 -17.09 16.48 24.96
CA ARG A 75 -16.55 17.65 25.66
C ARG A 75 -15.27 18.20 25.03
N PHE A 76 -14.36 17.34 24.62
CA PHE A 76 -13.10 17.72 23.98
C PHE A 76 -13.20 17.84 22.46
N ARG A 77 -14.39 17.78 21.88
CA ARG A 77 -14.62 17.89 20.43
C ARG A 77 -13.74 16.93 19.64
N LEU A 78 -13.85 15.65 19.94
CA LEU A 78 -13.06 14.55 19.36
C LEU A 78 -13.98 13.62 18.53
N SER A 79 -14.56 14.16 17.47
CA SER A 79 -15.33 13.44 16.47
C SER A 79 -14.89 13.84 15.05
N GLU A 80 -15.21 13.03 14.05
CA GLU A 80 -14.94 13.36 12.64
C GLU A 80 -15.59 14.70 12.22
N TYR A 81 -16.81 14.96 12.73
CA TYR A 81 -17.54 16.20 12.43
C TYR A 81 -16.86 17.44 13.04
N ASP A 82 -16.26 17.32 14.23
CA ASP A 82 -15.48 18.41 14.80
C ASP A 82 -14.27 18.75 13.95
N PHE A 83 -13.60 17.72 13.43
CA PHE A 83 -12.49 17.92 12.49
C PHE A 83 -12.93 18.52 11.16
N HIS A 84 -14.17 18.23 10.70
CA HIS A 84 -14.76 18.90 9.55
C HIS A 84 -15.03 20.40 9.82
N ALA A 85 -15.48 20.74 11.02
CA ALA A 85 -15.67 22.13 11.43
C ALA A 85 -14.31 22.86 11.51
N ASP A 86 -13.31 22.24 12.14
CA ASP A 86 -11.97 22.82 12.27
C ASP A 86 -11.34 23.08 10.89
N VAL A 87 -11.44 22.14 9.94
CA VAL A 87 -10.87 22.33 8.60
C VAL A 87 -11.58 23.45 7.83
N ALA A 88 -12.89 23.64 8.07
CA ALA A 88 -13.63 24.73 7.45
C ALA A 88 -13.14 26.10 7.98
N MET A 89 -12.90 26.23 9.28
CA MET A 89 -12.31 27.43 9.90
C MET A 89 -10.91 27.71 9.35
N HIS A 90 -10.02 26.73 9.36
CA HIS A 90 -8.65 26.87 8.84
C HIS A 90 -8.65 27.24 7.35
N ARG A 91 -9.53 26.65 6.54
CA ARG A 91 -9.68 26.97 5.12
C ARG A 91 -10.10 28.43 4.94
N LYS A 92 -11.11 28.90 5.69
CA LYS A 92 -11.59 30.29 5.65
C LYS A 92 -10.49 31.27 6.05
N ALA A 93 -9.84 31.02 7.20
CA ALA A 93 -8.77 31.86 7.73
C ALA A 93 -7.56 31.97 6.79
N SER A 94 -7.28 30.94 6.00
CA SER A 94 -6.13 30.94 5.08
C SER A 94 -6.30 31.84 3.85
N GLY A 95 -7.49 32.27 3.49
CA GLY A 95 -7.81 32.97 2.23
C GLY A 95 -7.59 32.15 0.95
N ARG A 96 -7.17 30.86 1.07
CA ARG A 96 -6.78 29.98 -0.05
C ARG A 96 -7.86 29.01 -0.50
N GLY A 97 -9.13 29.31 -0.21
CA GLY A 97 -10.27 28.46 -0.58
C GLY A 97 -10.43 28.17 -2.07
N HIS A 98 -9.77 28.96 -2.94
CA HIS A 98 -9.73 28.74 -4.38
C HIS A 98 -8.83 27.57 -4.82
N LEU A 99 -7.98 27.04 -3.92
CA LEU A 99 -7.08 25.92 -4.21
C LEU A 99 -7.73 24.56 -3.95
N LEU A 100 -8.61 24.46 -2.94
CA LEU A 100 -9.35 23.24 -2.57
C LEU A 100 -10.76 23.60 -2.15
N GLY A 101 -11.73 22.83 -2.64
CA GLY A 101 -13.12 22.91 -2.20
C GLY A 101 -13.33 22.40 -0.78
N ILE A 102 -14.48 22.68 -0.19
CA ILE A 102 -14.79 22.24 1.17
C ILE A 102 -14.88 20.71 1.25
N ASN A 103 -15.36 20.03 0.21
CA ASN A 103 -15.49 18.58 0.17
C ASN A 103 -14.14 17.88 0.24
N GLU A 104 -13.13 18.36 -0.52
CA GLU A 104 -11.75 17.84 -0.46
C GLU A 104 -11.14 18.10 0.92
N CYS A 105 -11.39 19.28 1.49
CA CYS A 105 -10.90 19.63 2.83
C CYS A 105 -11.53 18.73 3.90
N GLN A 106 -12.82 18.42 3.83
CA GLN A 106 -13.47 17.46 4.73
C GLN A 106 -12.86 16.06 4.61
N LYS A 107 -12.53 15.59 3.40
CA LYS A 107 -11.83 14.31 3.23
C LYS A 107 -10.42 14.30 3.84
N LEU A 108 -9.71 15.43 3.81
CA LEU A 108 -8.43 15.58 4.50
C LEU A 108 -8.61 15.57 6.03
N ALA A 109 -9.68 16.20 6.53
CA ALA A 109 -10.02 16.20 7.96
C ALA A 109 -10.40 14.77 8.44
N SER A 110 -11.18 14.02 7.66
CA SER A 110 -11.46 12.59 7.95
C SER A 110 -10.19 11.76 8.06
N ARG A 111 -9.20 11.98 7.19
CA ARG A 111 -7.91 11.30 7.28
C ARG A 111 -7.12 11.71 8.53
N ALA A 112 -7.17 13.00 8.91
CA ALA A 112 -6.57 13.48 10.14
C ALA A 112 -7.25 12.84 11.36
N TRP A 113 -8.58 12.80 11.37
CA TRP A 113 -9.36 12.12 12.40
C TRP A 113 -8.98 10.65 12.58
N ILE A 114 -8.99 9.86 11.51
CA ILE A 114 -8.59 8.44 11.54
C ILE A 114 -7.18 8.27 12.12
N SER A 115 -6.26 9.20 11.83
CA SER A 115 -4.91 9.15 12.38
C SER A 115 -4.88 9.43 13.89
N VAL A 116 -5.67 10.37 14.38
CA VAL A 116 -5.80 10.71 15.81
C VAL A 116 -6.57 9.63 16.56
N GLU A 117 -7.68 9.15 16.00
CA GLU A 117 -8.56 8.14 16.60
C GLU A 117 -7.82 6.85 16.96
N ARG A 118 -6.88 6.41 16.12
CA ARG A 118 -6.02 5.24 16.39
C ARG A 118 -5.22 5.36 17.68
N HIS A 119 -4.96 6.59 18.11
CA HIS A 119 -4.17 6.88 19.29
C HIS A 119 -5.00 7.41 20.47
N LEU A 120 -6.35 7.47 20.36
CA LEU A 120 -7.19 7.98 21.44
C LEU A 120 -7.03 7.22 22.76
N TYR A 121 -7.00 5.88 22.68
CA TYR A 121 -6.94 4.98 23.83
C TYR A 121 -5.61 4.22 23.94
N ASN A 122 -4.81 4.26 22.89
CA ASN A 122 -3.55 3.53 22.77
C ASN A 122 -2.34 4.47 22.97
N GLY A 123 -1.21 3.90 23.24
CA GLY A 123 0.06 4.67 23.28
C GLY A 123 0.46 5.18 21.89
N GLY A 124 1.47 6.06 21.88
CA GLY A 124 2.01 6.68 20.68
C GLY A 124 1.33 7.99 20.28
N SER A 125 1.66 8.51 19.12
CA SER A 125 1.16 9.78 18.58
C SER A 125 0.90 9.69 17.07
N PRO A 126 -0.01 10.52 16.51
CA PRO A 126 -0.25 10.56 15.08
C PRO A 126 1.00 11.06 14.34
N ARG A 127 1.22 10.52 13.13
CA ARG A 127 2.36 10.92 12.30
C ARG A 127 1.95 12.04 11.35
N PHE A 128 2.56 13.20 11.52
CA PHE A 128 2.39 14.33 10.63
C PHE A 128 2.99 14.07 9.25
N ILE A 129 2.34 14.60 8.23
CA ILE A 129 2.86 14.53 6.86
C ILE A 129 4.03 15.51 6.76
N SER A 130 5.23 15.02 6.45
CA SER A 130 6.36 15.91 6.28
C SER A 130 6.15 16.81 5.05
N SER A 131 6.50 18.10 5.17
CA SER A 131 6.43 19.09 4.08
C SER A 131 7.19 18.62 2.83
N ARG A 132 8.27 17.87 3.02
CA ARG A 132 9.11 17.30 1.98
C ARG A 132 8.40 16.20 1.17
N ARG A 133 7.63 15.33 1.80
CA ARG A 133 6.83 14.31 1.11
C ARG A 133 5.56 14.92 0.54
N GLY A 134 4.92 15.77 1.32
CA GLY A 134 3.63 16.33 1.02
C GLY A 134 2.53 15.29 0.92
N LEU A 135 1.35 15.71 0.51
CA LEU A 135 0.26 14.80 0.19
C LEU A 135 0.58 13.97 -1.05
N HIS A 136 0.12 12.71 -1.03
CA HIS A 136 0.16 11.82 -2.19
C HIS A 136 -1.12 11.92 -3.02
N SER A 137 -2.28 12.15 -2.40
CA SER A 137 -3.55 12.24 -3.10
C SER A 137 -4.53 13.22 -2.44
N ILE A 138 -5.39 13.81 -3.27
CA ILE A 138 -6.56 14.61 -2.87
C ILE A 138 -7.79 13.86 -3.38
N GLU A 139 -8.80 13.70 -2.52
CA GLU A 139 -10.00 12.90 -2.78
C GLU A 139 -11.24 13.79 -2.74
N GLY A 140 -12.11 13.62 -3.72
CA GLY A 140 -13.45 14.18 -3.74
C GLY A 140 -14.43 13.35 -2.90
N LYS A 141 -15.58 13.91 -2.56
CA LYS A 141 -16.61 13.23 -1.77
C LYS A 141 -17.48 12.32 -2.64
N THR A 142 -17.95 12.84 -3.76
CA THR A 142 -18.72 12.10 -4.77
C THR A 142 -18.31 12.60 -6.15
N ASN A 143 -18.73 11.93 -7.24
CA ASN A 143 -18.51 12.45 -8.59
C ASN A 143 -19.43 13.64 -8.97
N ARG A 144 -20.34 14.03 -8.07
CA ARG A 144 -21.20 15.22 -8.26
C ARG A 144 -20.68 16.44 -7.51
N THR A 145 -19.82 16.24 -6.51
CA THR A 145 -19.31 17.30 -5.63
C THR A 145 -17.80 17.18 -5.44
N GLY A 146 -17.09 18.29 -5.61
CA GLY A 146 -15.66 18.36 -5.43
C GLY A 146 -14.89 18.05 -6.70
N ILE A 147 -14.29 16.86 -6.80
CA ILE A 147 -13.56 16.41 -7.99
C ILE A 147 -14.54 15.65 -8.89
N ILE A 148 -14.85 16.22 -10.06
CA ILE A 148 -15.90 15.74 -10.95
C ILE A 148 -15.29 15.27 -12.28
N TRP A 149 -15.45 13.99 -12.60
CA TRP A 149 -15.12 13.43 -13.90
C TRP A 149 -16.28 13.61 -14.88
N LYS A 150 -15.99 14.11 -16.07
CA LYS A 150 -16.91 14.23 -17.21
C LYS A 150 -16.43 13.31 -18.32
N ALA A 151 -17.13 12.20 -18.52
CA ALA A 151 -16.72 11.14 -19.45
C ALA A 151 -16.77 11.60 -20.91
N ASP A 152 -17.83 12.32 -21.30
CA ASP A 152 -18.08 12.89 -22.62
C ASP A 152 -16.98 13.85 -23.06
N GLN A 153 -16.49 14.69 -22.14
CA GLN A 153 -15.45 15.68 -22.39
C GLN A 153 -14.03 15.18 -22.09
N GLN A 154 -13.88 13.97 -21.58
CA GLN A 154 -12.61 13.40 -21.11
C GLN A 154 -11.81 14.39 -20.23
N CYS A 155 -12.49 15.02 -19.29
CA CYS A 155 -11.90 16.00 -18.42
C CYS A 155 -12.32 15.83 -16.96
N VAL A 156 -11.51 16.38 -16.05
CA VAL A 156 -11.82 16.43 -14.62
C VAL A 156 -11.88 17.89 -14.17
N THR A 157 -12.92 18.24 -13.43
CA THR A 157 -13.07 19.55 -12.81
C THR A 157 -12.66 19.48 -11.34
N VAL A 158 -11.78 20.39 -10.93
CA VAL A 158 -11.32 20.54 -9.54
C VAL A 158 -11.35 22.02 -9.19
N CYS A 159 -12.09 22.43 -8.19
CA CYS A 159 -12.19 23.83 -7.76
C CYS A 159 -12.45 24.78 -8.95
N LYS A 160 -13.45 24.48 -9.77
CA LYS A 160 -13.84 25.24 -10.97
C LYS A 160 -12.79 25.25 -12.09
N ARG A 161 -11.65 24.55 -11.95
CA ARG A 161 -10.64 24.40 -12.99
C ARG A 161 -10.82 23.06 -13.68
N VAL A 162 -10.80 23.09 -15.02
CA VAL A 162 -10.91 21.90 -15.88
C VAL A 162 -9.52 21.44 -16.28
N TYR A 163 -9.26 20.15 -16.16
CA TYR A 163 -8.02 19.48 -16.60
C TYR A 163 -8.37 18.40 -17.59
N ARG A 164 -7.69 18.38 -18.72
CA ARG A 164 -7.82 17.32 -19.72
C ARG A 164 -7.22 16.00 -19.19
N VAL A 165 -7.86 14.90 -19.49
CA VAL A 165 -7.45 13.56 -19.09
C VAL A 165 -7.16 12.74 -20.34
N ARG A 166 -6.07 12.01 -20.33
CA ARG A 166 -5.71 11.13 -21.44
C ARG A 166 -6.42 9.78 -21.29
N VAL A 167 -7.30 9.48 -22.22
CA VAL A 167 -7.95 8.17 -22.39
C VAL A 167 -7.35 7.53 -23.64
N ASP A 168 -6.74 6.36 -23.50
CA ASP A 168 -6.22 5.61 -24.63
C ASP A 168 -7.33 4.75 -25.21
N LYS A 169 -7.84 5.15 -26.37
CA LYS A 169 -8.93 4.45 -27.07
C LYS A 169 -8.52 3.07 -27.62
N ARG A 170 -7.21 2.77 -27.71
CA ARG A 170 -6.70 1.48 -28.15
C ARG A 170 -6.66 0.45 -27.02
N ASP A 171 -6.80 0.89 -25.76
CA ASP A 171 -6.89 -0.01 -24.61
C ASP A 171 -8.34 -0.49 -24.46
N ASP A 172 -8.63 -1.66 -25.01
CA ASP A 172 -9.94 -2.30 -24.97
C ASP A 172 -10.44 -2.50 -23.52
N TRP A 173 -9.55 -2.89 -22.60
CA TRP A 173 -9.92 -2.98 -21.20
C TRP A 173 -10.37 -1.63 -20.65
N LEU A 174 -9.67 -0.55 -20.98
CA LEU A 174 -10.01 0.78 -20.52
C LEU A 174 -11.35 1.23 -21.07
N THR A 175 -11.62 0.94 -22.33
CA THR A 175 -12.91 1.23 -22.98
C THR A 175 -14.05 0.53 -22.24
N ARG A 176 -13.96 -0.79 -22.04
CA ARG A 176 -14.95 -1.56 -21.26
C ARG A 176 -15.03 -1.13 -19.79
N ALA A 177 -13.92 -0.71 -19.18
CA ALA A 177 -13.91 -0.23 -17.79
C ALA A 177 -14.63 1.10 -17.61
N LEU A 178 -14.64 1.96 -18.63
CA LEU A 178 -15.31 3.25 -18.60
C LEU A 178 -16.79 3.20 -19.01
N GLN A 179 -17.23 2.10 -19.61
CA GLN A 179 -18.61 1.89 -20.03
C GLN A 179 -19.42 1.16 -18.94
N ASP A 180 -20.72 1.41 -18.91
CA ASP A 180 -21.64 0.66 -18.06
C ASP A 180 -21.72 -0.81 -18.56
N PRO A 181 -21.61 -1.81 -17.68
CA PRO A 181 -21.62 -3.20 -18.10
C PRO A 181 -22.97 -3.69 -18.63
N THR A 182 -24.07 -3.00 -18.30
CA THR A 182 -25.43 -3.34 -18.75
C THR A 182 -25.86 -2.55 -19.96
N ASP A 183 -25.28 -1.36 -20.17
CA ASP A 183 -25.57 -0.48 -21.28
C ASP A 183 -24.26 0.21 -21.76
N PRO A 184 -23.55 -0.38 -22.75
CA PRO A 184 -22.28 0.15 -23.24
C PRO A 184 -22.37 1.57 -23.83
N THR A 185 -23.55 2.07 -24.11
CA THR A 185 -23.76 3.45 -24.61
C THR A 185 -23.62 4.48 -23.49
N LYS A 186 -23.74 4.06 -22.25
CA LYS A 186 -23.64 4.91 -21.07
C LYS A 186 -22.27 4.83 -20.39
N PRO A 187 -21.79 5.93 -19.81
CA PRO A 187 -20.57 5.89 -19.01
C PRO A 187 -20.81 5.13 -17.70
N ARG A 188 -19.78 4.40 -17.26
CA ARG A 188 -19.79 3.70 -15.98
C ARG A 188 -19.99 4.69 -14.83
N LYS A 189 -20.79 4.29 -13.87
CA LYS A 189 -21.03 5.06 -12.65
C LYS A 189 -19.76 5.15 -11.79
N VAL A 190 -19.32 6.38 -11.52
CA VAL A 190 -18.18 6.70 -10.67
C VAL A 190 -18.68 7.17 -9.32
N LYS A 191 -18.25 6.49 -8.25
CA LYS A 191 -18.61 6.87 -6.88
C LYS A 191 -17.98 8.21 -6.51
N TYR A 192 -16.66 8.31 -6.70
CA TYR A 192 -15.88 9.53 -6.48
C TYR A 192 -14.57 9.48 -7.23
N CYS A 193 -13.91 10.63 -7.32
CA CYS A 193 -12.63 10.80 -7.97
C CYS A 193 -11.53 11.16 -6.99
N ARG A 194 -10.30 10.82 -7.35
CA ARG A 194 -9.09 11.15 -6.59
C ARG A 194 -8.02 11.64 -7.55
N ILE A 195 -7.32 12.72 -7.21
CA ILE A 195 -6.11 13.13 -7.91
C ILE A 195 -4.91 12.60 -7.15
N VAL A 196 -4.06 11.86 -7.85
CA VAL A 196 -2.84 11.25 -7.30
C VAL A 196 -1.63 11.95 -7.92
N ARG A 197 -0.65 12.26 -7.08
CA ARG A 197 0.63 12.84 -7.46
C ARG A 197 1.70 11.76 -7.39
N GLU A 198 2.41 11.56 -8.49
CA GLU A 198 3.53 10.64 -8.59
C GLU A 198 4.79 11.34 -9.07
N MET A 199 5.93 10.92 -8.54
CA MET A 199 7.24 11.31 -9.06
C MET A 199 7.72 10.25 -10.05
N ARG A 200 7.96 10.62 -11.30
CA ARG A 200 8.50 9.74 -12.34
C ARG A 200 9.69 10.43 -13.00
N LYS A 201 10.86 9.82 -12.95
CA LYS A 201 12.12 10.39 -13.47
C LYS A 201 12.36 11.83 -12.97
N GLY A 202 12.17 12.05 -11.67
CA GLY A 202 12.33 13.38 -11.05
C GLY A 202 11.28 14.43 -11.39
N LYS A 203 10.28 14.12 -12.23
CA LYS A 203 9.20 15.02 -12.64
C LYS A 203 7.87 14.61 -11.99
N GLU A 204 7.11 15.60 -11.52
CA GLU A 204 5.75 15.35 -11.02
C GLU A 204 4.80 15.04 -12.17
N ARG A 205 4.01 13.98 -11.96
CA ARG A 205 2.91 13.56 -12.83
C ARG A 205 1.65 13.45 -11.98
N PHE A 206 0.53 13.83 -12.57
CA PHE A 206 -0.77 13.77 -11.92
C PHE A 206 -1.65 12.77 -12.65
N PHE A 207 -2.37 11.98 -11.86
CA PHE A 207 -3.30 10.97 -12.35
C PHE A 207 -4.67 11.20 -11.73
N LEU A 208 -5.70 11.02 -12.54
CA LEU A 208 -7.06 10.88 -12.08
C LEU A 208 -7.32 9.43 -11.77
N GLN A 209 -7.71 9.12 -10.55
CA GLN A 209 -8.25 7.82 -10.18
C GLN A 209 -9.75 7.93 -10.05
N LEU A 210 -10.46 7.15 -10.87
CA LEU A 210 -11.89 6.97 -10.78
C LEU A 210 -12.17 5.75 -9.92
N VAL A 211 -12.92 5.91 -8.85
CA VAL A 211 -13.44 4.79 -8.07
C VAL A 211 -14.80 4.43 -8.67
N ALA A 212 -14.79 3.44 -9.56
CA ALA A 212 -15.93 3.00 -10.33
C ALA A 212 -16.74 1.95 -9.56
N GLU A 213 -18.05 1.93 -9.76
CA GLU A 213 -18.97 0.96 -9.18
C GLU A 213 -18.94 -0.36 -9.95
N GLY A 214 -19.09 -1.47 -9.22
CA GLY A 214 -19.10 -2.82 -9.77
C GLY A 214 -17.74 -3.50 -9.81
N THR A 215 -17.63 -4.57 -10.59
CA THR A 215 -16.42 -5.36 -10.81
C THR A 215 -15.62 -4.82 -12.00
N SER A 216 -14.29 -4.98 -11.94
CA SER A 216 -13.39 -4.65 -13.05
C SER A 216 -13.66 -5.59 -14.22
N PRO A 217 -13.70 -5.09 -15.47
CA PRO A 217 -13.68 -5.98 -16.63
C PRO A 217 -12.44 -6.86 -16.61
N LEU A 218 -12.58 -8.11 -17.04
CA LEU A 218 -11.45 -9.01 -17.16
C LEU A 218 -10.61 -8.62 -18.38
N LYS A 219 -9.28 -8.57 -18.21
CA LYS A 219 -8.36 -8.39 -19.35
C LYS A 219 -8.26 -9.66 -20.20
N HIS A 220 -8.39 -10.80 -19.55
CA HIS A 220 -8.32 -12.12 -20.18
C HIS A 220 -9.56 -12.91 -19.78
N ALA A 221 -10.13 -13.64 -20.72
CA ALA A 221 -11.09 -14.69 -20.40
C ALA A 221 -10.31 -15.84 -19.77
N TYR A 222 -10.63 -16.17 -18.55
CA TYR A 222 -10.12 -17.41 -17.94
C TYR A 222 -11.13 -18.50 -18.32
N ALA A 223 -10.67 -19.49 -19.08
CA ALA A 223 -11.47 -20.68 -19.29
C ALA A 223 -11.63 -21.33 -17.91
N GLY A 224 -12.85 -21.32 -17.39
CA GLY A 224 -13.19 -22.00 -16.14
C GLY A 224 -12.92 -23.48 -16.34
N LYS A 225 -11.73 -23.92 -15.89
CA LYS A 225 -11.42 -25.35 -15.81
C LYS A 225 -11.90 -25.80 -14.43
N ASP A 226 -12.62 -26.88 -14.35
CA ASP A 226 -13.04 -27.51 -13.10
C ASP A 226 -11.84 -28.10 -12.32
N LEU A 227 -10.64 -27.85 -12.82
CA LEU A 227 -9.40 -28.33 -12.24
C LEU A 227 -9.08 -27.60 -10.94
N ARG A 228 -8.70 -28.35 -9.90
CA ARG A 228 -8.14 -27.84 -8.66
C ARG A 228 -6.63 -27.72 -8.76
N MET A 229 -6.09 -26.71 -8.11
CA MET A 229 -4.66 -26.47 -8.01
C MET A 229 -4.30 -26.06 -6.57
N ALA A 230 -3.41 -26.78 -5.94
CA ALA A 230 -2.83 -26.39 -4.67
C ALA A 230 -1.52 -25.63 -4.89
N ILE A 231 -1.22 -24.64 -4.04
CA ILE A 231 -0.04 -23.78 -4.15
C ILE A 231 0.67 -23.73 -2.79
N ASP A 232 1.94 -24.15 -2.77
CA ASP A 232 2.86 -23.86 -1.66
C ASP A 232 3.63 -22.57 -1.92
N PRO A 233 3.39 -21.53 -1.09
CA PRO A 233 3.97 -20.23 -1.29
C PRO A 233 5.36 -20.09 -0.68
N GLY A 234 6.39 -20.25 -1.46
CA GLY A 234 7.76 -19.93 -1.07
C GLY A 234 8.04 -18.43 -0.98
N LEU A 235 9.26 -18.05 -0.63
CA LEU A 235 9.67 -16.64 -0.50
C LEU A 235 9.97 -15.95 -1.83
N GLY A 236 10.45 -16.66 -2.81
CA GLY A 236 10.85 -16.17 -4.14
C GLY A 236 10.34 -17.02 -5.29
N SER A 237 9.71 -18.13 -4.98
CA SER A 237 9.04 -19.03 -5.93
C SER A 237 7.78 -19.56 -5.29
N LEU A 238 6.87 -20.08 -6.08
CA LEU A 238 5.76 -20.90 -5.64
C LEU A 238 5.86 -22.27 -6.30
N THR A 239 5.50 -23.31 -5.61
CA THR A 239 5.27 -24.65 -6.16
C THR A 239 3.77 -24.83 -6.29
N TYR A 240 3.32 -25.50 -7.33
CA TYR A 240 1.92 -25.87 -7.48
C TYR A 240 1.81 -27.33 -7.89
N ALA A 241 0.71 -27.93 -7.51
CA ALA A 241 0.28 -29.25 -7.96
C ALA A 241 -1.18 -29.18 -8.38
N THR A 242 -1.53 -29.89 -9.44
CA THR A 242 -2.88 -29.98 -9.98
C THR A 242 -3.41 -31.41 -9.84
N GLU A 243 -4.73 -31.60 -9.84
CA GLU A 243 -5.38 -32.91 -9.72
C GLU A 243 -4.96 -33.90 -10.82
N ASP A 244 -4.52 -33.41 -11.97
CA ASP A 244 -4.01 -34.22 -13.07
C ASP A 244 -2.57 -34.72 -12.86
N GLY A 245 -1.98 -34.44 -11.69
CA GLY A 245 -0.63 -34.84 -11.33
C GLY A 245 0.48 -33.91 -11.84
N THR A 246 0.14 -32.79 -12.46
CA THR A 246 1.15 -31.82 -12.90
C THR A 246 1.73 -31.09 -11.69
N ILE A 247 3.06 -31.17 -11.51
CA ILE A 247 3.79 -30.46 -10.47
C ILE A 247 4.85 -29.59 -11.10
N ALA A 248 4.90 -28.30 -10.72
CA ALA A 248 5.97 -27.42 -11.17
C ALA A 248 6.25 -26.27 -10.20
N LYS A 249 7.40 -25.63 -10.39
CA LYS A 249 7.88 -24.51 -9.59
C LYS A 249 8.01 -23.26 -10.45
N VAL A 250 7.38 -22.15 -10.04
CA VAL A 250 7.36 -20.88 -10.75
C VAL A 250 8.07 -19.81 -9.93
N GLN A 251 8.94 -19.05 -10.57
CA GLN A 251 9.61 -17.92 -9.94
C GLN A 251 8.67 -16.73 -9.77
N ILE A 252 8.67 -16.13 -8.58
CA ILE A 252 7.88 -14.93 -8.28
C ILE A 252 8.70 -13.69 -8.63
N ALA A 253 8.31 -12.96 -9.66
CA ALA A 253 8.92 -11.70 -10.08
C ALA A 253 10.47 -11.77 -10.24
N PRO A 254 11.01 -12.62 -11.11
CA PRO A 254 12.45 -12.83 -11.26
C PRO A 254 13.17 -11.56 -11.76
N SER A 255 12.53 -10.77 -12.62
CA SER A 255 13.13 -9.54 -13.19
C SER A 255 12.96 -8.30 -12.29
N ALA A 256 12.29 -8.43 -11.13
CA ALA A 256 12.14 -7.33 -10.19
C ALA A 256 13.40 -7.06 -9.37
N ASP A 257 14.52 -7.68 -9.71
CA ASP A 257 15.80 -7.46 -9.03
C ASP A 257 16.28 -6.03 -9.18
N THR A 258 16.84 -5.53 -8.10
CA THR A 258 17.44 -4.20 -8.05
C THR A 258 18.95 -4.34 -7.98
N ASP A 259 19.68 -3.53 -8.76
CA ASP A 259 21.12 -3.45 -8.62
C ASP A 259 21.49 -2.93 -7.22
N HIS A 260 21.72 -3.87 -6.32
CA HIS A 260 22.11 -3.56 -4.95
C HIS A 260 23.43 -2.80 -4.85
N ARG A 261 24.35 -2.95 -5.85
CA ARG A 261 25.61 -2.21 -5.89
C ARG A 261 25.34 -0.75 -6.22
N ALA A 262 24.52 -0.48 -7.24
CA ALA A 262 24.09 0.87 -7.59
C ALA A 262 23.35 1.55 -6.43
N ILE A 263 22.39 0.85 -5.79
CA ILE A 263 21.66 1.37 -4.62
C ILE A 263 22.63 1.76 -3.50
N ARG A 264 23.58 0.90 -3.13
CA ARG A 264 24.56 1.21 -2.08
C ARG A 264 25.46 2.38 -2.47
N ARG A 265 25.86 2.48 -3.73
CA ARG A 265 26.65 3.61 -4.25
C ARG A 265 25.90 4.93 -4.11
N ILE A 266 24.62 4.95 -4.50
CA ILE A 266 23.75 6.12 -4.38
C ILE A 266 23.55 6.48 -2.90
N GLN A 267 23.25 5.52 -2.04
CA GLN A 267 23.06 5.74 -0.61
C GLN A 267 24.31 6.30 0.06
N ARG A 268 25.51 5.79 -0.28
CA ARG A 268 26.78 6.32 0.21
C ARG A 268 27.03 7.76 -0.29
N ALA A 269 26.69 8.05 -1.55
CA ALA A 269 26.81 9.40 -2.10
C ALA A 269 25.82 10.37 -1.43
N MET A 270 24.60 9.94 -1.16
CA MET A 270 23.62 10.72 -0.40
C MET A 270 24.11 11.00 1.02
N GLU A 271 24.69 10.01 1.70
CA GLU A 271 25.20 10.18 3.07
C GLU A 271 26.39 11.15 3.10
N ARG A 272 27.34 11.05 2.17
CA ARG A 272 28.43 12.02 2.04
C ARG A 272 27.89 13.44 1.83
N SER A 273 26.95 13.61 0.87
CA SER A 273 26.36 14.93 0.60
C SER A 273 25.61 15.49 1.81
N ARG A 274 24.88 14.64 2.54
CA ARG A 274 24.14 15.03 3.75
C ARG A 274 25.10 15.49 4.86
N ARG A 275 26.19 14.76 5.07
CA ARG A 275 27.20 15.08 6.07
C ARG A 275 27.93 16.39 5.75
N THR A 276 28.34 16.58 4.50
CA THR A 276 28.99 17.83 4.06
C THR A 276 28.10 19.05 4.24
N THR A 277 26.79 18.89 4.01
CA THR A 277 25.82 19.99 4.14
C THR A 277 25.43 20.27 5.59
N ASN A 278 25.59 19.29 6.51
CA ASN A 278 25.20 19.40 7.91
C ASN A 278 26.29 18.85 8.85
N PRO A 279 27.50 19.43 8.87
CA PRO A 279 28.59 18.89 9.67
C PRO A 279 28.25 18.86 11.17
N ASP A 280 27.50 19.85 11.66
CA ASP A 280 27.15 19.99 13.07
C ASP A 280 26.23 18.87 13.60
N ASN A 281 25.55 18.17 12.70
CA ASN A 281 24.66 17.06 13.04
C ASN A 281 25.39 15.72 13.23
N TYR A 282 26.71 15.71 13.08
CA TYR A 282 27.53 14.50 13.14
C TYR A 282 28.61 14.61 14.22
N GLU A 283 28.94 13.49 14.81
CA GLU A 283 30.08 13.29 15.70
C GLU A 283 31.05 12.27 15.09
N ALA A 284 32.34 12.52 15.24
CA ALA A 284 33.37 11.58 14.85
C ALA A 284 33.49 10.49 15.90
N VAL A 285 33.47 9.23 15.48
CA VAL A 285 33.61 8.07 16.36
C VAL A 285 34.70 7.17 15.80
N ASP A 286 35.63 6.76 16.64
CA ASP A 286 36.64 5.77 16.26
C ASP A 286 36.04 4.37 16.25
N VAL A 287 36.14 3.69 15.11
CA VAL A 287 35.65 2.32 14.93
C VAL A 287 36.78 1.43 14.50
N VAL A 288 36.98 0.33 15.21
CA VAL A 288 37.96 -0.69 14.80
C VAL A 288 37.29 -1.60 13.74
N ARG A 289 37.85 -1.65 12.54
CA ARG A 289 37.43 -2.58 11.46
C ARG A 289 38.63 -3.33 10.93
N HIS A 290 38.57 -4.65 10.98
CA HIS A 290 39.69 -5.52 10.57
C HIS A 290 41.02 -5.15 11.23
N GLY A 291 41.01 -4.92 12.56
CA GLY A 291 42.18 -4.56 13.35
C GLY A 291 42.69 -3.11 13.17
N LYS A 292 42.11 -2.34 12.25
CA LYS A 292 42.55 -0.94 11.98
C LYS A 292 41.54 0.07 12.55
N LYS A 293 42.04 1.06 13.30
CA LYS A 293 41.26 2.21 13.74
C LYS A 293 40.86 3.06 12.54
N LYS A 294 39.57 3.31 12.33
CA LYS A 294 39.02 4.17 11.29
C LYS A 294 38.07 5.17 11.88
N LYS A 295 38.18 6.43 11.48
CA LYS A 295 37.19 7.46 11.82
C LYS A 295 35.87 7.16 11.09
N SER A 296 34.79 7.01 11.83
CA SER A 296 33.43 6.92 11.34
C SER A 296 32.64 8.13 11.82
N PHE A 297 31.51 8.41 11.18
CA PHE A 297 30.66 9.53 11.57
C PHE A 297 29.30 9.01 11.96
N LYS A 298 28.84 9.34 13.15
CA LYS A 298 27.52 9.00 13.68
C LYS A 298 26.67 10.25 13.75
N VAL A 299 25.38 10.10 13.46
CA VAL A 299 24.40 11.19 13.66
C VAL A 299 24.21 11.40 15.15
N LYS A 300 24.30 12.65 15.61
CA LYS A 300 24.03 13.04 17.01
C LYS A 300 22.60 12.69 17.39
N SER A 301 22.38 12.43 18.66
CA SER A 301 21.04 12.23 19.22
C SER A 301 20.30 13.57 19.38
N GLY A 302 18.96 13.53 19.44
CA GLY A 302 18.11 14.69 19.67
C GLY A 302 17.40 15.23 18.44
N ARG A 303 16.79 16.41 18.55
CA ARG A 303 16.04 17.07 17.48
C ARG A 303 16.98 17.87 16.59
N LEU A 304 17.38 17.28 15.46
CA LEU A 304 18.29 17.87 14.50
C LEU A 304 17.55 18.55 13.35
N GLN A 305 18.09 19.69 12.89
CA GLN A 305 17.66 20.36 11.68
C GLN A 305 18.52 19.88 10.50
N TRP A 306 17.87 19.56 9.37
CA TRP A 306 18.54 19.02 8.18
C TRP A 306 18.36 19.95 6.99
N ARG A 307 19.48 20.31 6.37
CA ARG A 307 19.53 20.95 5.05
C ARG A 307 19.94 19.92 4.01
N PHE A 308 19.41 20.06 2.79
CA PHE A 308 19.69 19.12 1.71
C PHE A 308 20.17 19.86 0.48
N SER A 309 21.32 19.45 -0.06
CA SER A 309 21.87 19.99 -1.27
C SER A 309 21.09 19.54 -2.52
N LYS A 310 21.22 20.28 -3.62
CA LYS A 310 20.64 19.88 -4.91
C LYS A 310 21.14 18.48 -5.35
N ARG A 311 22.40 18.15 -5.07
CA ARG A 311 22.98 16.84 -5.34
C ARG A 311 22.28 15.73 -4.54
N TYR A 312 22.03 15.96 -3.26
CA TYR A 312 21.29 15.02 -2.41
C TYR A 312 19.88 14.75 -2.95
N GLU A 313 19.15 15.80 -3.36
CA GLU A 313 17.81 15.66 -3.90
C GLU A 313 17.81 14.93 -5.27
N SER A 314 18.80 15.16 -6.11
CA SER A 314 18.97 14.43 -7.39
C SER A 314 19.19 12.93 -7.15
N LEU A 315 20.15 12.58 -6.26
CA LEU A 315 20.43 11.19 -5.90
C LEU A 315 19.21 10.49 -5.26
N ARG A 316 18.45 11.22 -4.45
CA ARG A 316 17.22 10.72 -3.86
C ARG A 316 16.16 10.44 -4.92
N ALA A 317 16.03 11.30 -5.93
CA ALA A 317 15.10 11.09 -7.03
C ALA A 317 15.50 9.88 -7.88
N GLU A 318 16.80 9.69 -8.13
CA GLU A 318 17.35 8.52 -8.81
C GLU A 318 17.04 7.23 -8.03
N LEU A 319 17.32 7.20 -6.74
CA LEU A 319 17.02 6.05 -5.86
C LEU A 319 15.52 5.72 -5.85
N ALA A 320 14.66 6.74 -5.74
CA ALA A 320 13.21 6.56 -5.78
C ALA A 320 12.74 5.99 -7.12
N GLU A 321 13.35 6.39 -8.24
CA GLU A 321 13.02 5.85 -9.56
C GLU A 321 13.41 4.38 -9.71
N ILE A 322 14.57 3.96 -9.19
CA ILE A 322 15.00 2.55 -9.16
C ILE A 322 13.93 1.70 -8.44
N PHE A 323 13.52 2.11 -7.23
CA PHE A 323 12.50 1.39 -6.49
C PHE A 323 11.12 1.41 -7.17
N ARG A 324 10.76 2.53 -7.81
CA ARG A 324 9.50 2.63 -8.56
C ARG A 324 9.47 1.66 -9.74
N LEU A 325 10.56 1.57 -10.51
CA LEU A 325 10.67 0.65 -11.63
C LEU A 325 10.62 -0.80 -11.17
N SER A 326 11.38 -1.17 -10.15
CA SER A 326 11.32 -2.51 -9.55
C SER A 326 9.90 -2.89 -9.09
N ALA A 327 9.20 -1.97 -8.42
CA ALA A 327 7.83 -2.20 -8.00
C ALA A 327 6.86 -2.36 -9.19
N ALA A 328 7.05 -1.61 -10.27
CA ALA A 328 6.25 -1.72 -11.48
C ALA A 328 6.49 -3.06 -12.22
N THR A 329 7.75 -3.47 -12.35
CA THR A 329 8.13 -4.77 -12.93
C THR A 329 7.53 -5.91 -12.11
N ARG A 330 7.69 -5.89 -10.80
CA ARG A 330 7.12 -6.90 -9.90
C ARG A 330 5.61 -6.99 -10.05
N LYS A 331 4.90 -5.85 -10.07
CA LYS A 331 3.43 -5.85 -10.24
C LYS A 331 3.00 -6.46 -11.57
N ARG A 332 3.76 -6.23 -12.64
CA ARG A 332 3.50 -6.82 -13.96
C ARG A 332 3.69 -8.32 -13.91
N GLU A 333 4.84 -8.80 -13.43
CA GLU A 333 5.18 -10.23 -13.35
C GLU A 333 4.24 -11.01 -12.41
N HIS A 334 3.84 -10.42 -11.28
CA HIS A 334 2.74 -10.96 -10.47
C HIS A 334 1.45 -11.10 -11.28
N GLY A 335 1.15 -10.10 -12.11
CA GLY A 335 -0.01 -10.14 -12.99
C GLY A 335 0.04 -11.27 -14.00
N GLU A 336 1.22 -11.55 -14.56
CA GLU A 336 1.48 -12.63 -15.49
C GLU A 336 1.32 -14.00 -14.83
N VAL A 337 1.93 -14.20 -13.65
CA VAL A 337 1.78 -15.41 -12.84
C VAL A 337 0.31 -15.64 -12.45
N CYS A 338 -0.39 -14.61 -11.95
CA CYS A 338 -1.80 -14.76 -11.61
C CYS A 338 -2.68 -15.11 -12.83
N ASN A 339 -2.42 -14.51 -14.00
CA ASN A 339 -3.17 -14.84 -15.22
C ASN A 339 -2.93 -16.28 -15.65
N TRP A 340 -1.68 -16.72 -15.53
CA TRP A 340 -1.32 -18.10 -15.85
C TRP A 340 -2.03 -19.09 -14.91
N LEU A 341 -1.96 -18.89 -13.57
CA LEU A 341 -2.61 -19.74 -12.58
C LEU A 341 -4.14 -19.83 -12.83
N LEU A 342 -4.81 -18.68 -13.00
CA LEU A 342 -6.25 -18.59 -13.23
C LEU A 342 -6.66 -19.12 -14.61
N GLY A 343 -5.75 -19.19 -15.56
CA GLY A 343 -5.98 -19.82 -16.86
C GLY A 343 -5.92 -21.35 -16.84
N HIS A 344 -5.32 -21.93 -15.78
CA HIS A 344 -5.10 -23.37 -15.65
C HIS A 344 -6.02 -24.05 -14.63
N ALA A 345 -6.53 -23.30 -13.63
CA ALA A 345 -7.39 -23.84 -12.60
C ALA A 345 -8.53 -22.90 -12.24
N GLY A 346 -9.72 -23.45 -12.03
CA GLY A 346 -10.90 -22.71 -11.55
C GLY A 346 -11.00 -22.64 -10.03
N HIS A 347 -10.37 -23.58 -9.33
CA HIS A 347 -10.29 -23.62 -7.87
C HIS A 347 -8.82 -23.67 -7.44
N ILE A 348 -8.36 -22.65 -6.72
CA ILE A 348 -6.99 -22.54 -6.25
C ILE A 348 -6.97 -22.59 -4.74
N ILE A 349 -6.18 -23.49 -4.17
CA ILE A 349 -6.00 -23.68 -2.72
C ILE A 349 -4.64 -23.11 -2.34
N VAL A 350 -4.59 -22.23 -1.33
CA VAL A 350 -3.37 -21.52 -0.90
C VAL A 350 -3.23 -21.56 0.62
N GLU A 351 -2.02 -21.73 1.12
CA GLU A 351 -1.74 -21.62 2.55
C GLU A 351 -1.79 -20.15 3.06
N ASP A 352 -2.35 -19.97 4.28
CA ASP A 352 -2.31 -18.70 5.02
C ASP A 352 -0.94 -18.49 5.69
N ASN A 353 -0.01 -17.93 4.95
CA ASN A 353 1.34 -17.66 5.43
C ASN A 353 1.52 -16.22 5.93
N SER A 354 2.01 -16.06 7.17
CA SER A 354 2.32 -14.75 7.77
C SER A 354 3.68 -14.20 7.31
N TYR A 355 3.74 -13.62 6.12
CA TYR A 355 4.96 -12.98 5.59
C TYR A 355 5.51 -11.84 6.46
N LYS A 356 4.68 -11.25 7.35
CA LYS A 356 5.11 -10.19 8.27
C LYS A 356 6.13 -10.69 9.29
N ALA A 357 6.01 -11.94 9.75
CA ALA A 357 6.96 -12.57 10.65
C ALA A 357 8.31 -12.79 9.95
N PHE A 358 8.29 -13.33 8.74
CA PHE A 358 9.51 -13.57 7.94
C PHE A 358 10.22 -12.27 7.53
N GLN A 359 9.49 -11.16 7.34
CA GLN A 359 10.05 -9.88 6.95
C GLN A 359 10.98 -9.27 8.02
N ARG A 360 10.78 -9.60 9.29
CA ARG A 360 11.60 -9.11 10.41
C ARG A 360 12.94 -9.83 10.54
N GLY A 361 13.09 -11.01 9.95
CA GLY A 361 14.29 -11.85 10.03
C GLY A 361 15.22 -11.71 8.82
N ARG A 362 16.09 -12.70 8.66
CA ARG A 362 17.08 -12.81 7.57
C ARG A 362 16.48 -12.82 6.17
N PHE A 363 15.21 -13.20 6.05
CA PHE A 363 14.48 -13.27 4.78
C PHE A 363 13.85 -11.93 4.33
N GLY A 364 13.96 -10.86 5.13
CA GLY A 364 13.32 -9.58 4.85
C GLY A 364 13.67 -8.98 3.49
N LYS A 365 14.90 -9.20 2.98
CA LYS A 365 15.31 -8.74 1.65
C LYS A 365 14.58 -9.49 0.54
N THR A 366 14.51 -10.82 0.64
CA THR A 366 13.82 -11.69 -0.33
C THR A 366 12.34 -11.35 -0.39
N ILE A 367 11.69 -11.23 0.77
CA ILE A 367 10.27 -10.81 0.84
C ILE A 367 10.06 -9.41 0.28
N GLY A 368 10.94 -8.47 0.58
CA GLY A 368 10.87 -7.12 0.00
C GLY A 368 11.06 -7.10 -1.52
N ARG A 369 11.87 -8.01 -2.06
CA ARG A 369 12.13 -8.17 -3.49
C ARG A 369 10.94 -8.79 -4.22
N HIS A 370 10.46 -9.94 -3.77
CA HIS A 370 9.43 -10.72 -4.46
C HIS A 370 8.00 -10.37 -4.03
N ALA A 371 7.81 -9.84 -2.81
CA ALA A 371 6.53 -9.45 -2.22
C ALA A 371 5.40 -10.49 -2.39
N PRO A 372 5.57 -11.73 -1.92
CA PRO A 372 4.60 -12.80 -2.12
C PRO A 372 3.20 -12.44 -1.61
N ALA A 373 3.07 -11.75 -0.48
CA ALA A 373 1.77 -11.27 0.00
C ALA A 373 1.01 -10.39 -1.02
N ALA A 374 1.74 -9.60 -1.83
CA ALA A 374 1.13 -8.79 -2.87
C ALA A 374 0.69 -9.64 -4.08
N LEU A 375 1.41 -10.73 -4.37
CA LEU A 375 1.01 -11.73 -5.38
C LEU A 375 -0.34 -12.36 -5.00
N TYR A 376 -0.45 -12.89 -3.77
CA TYR A 376 -1.68 -13.54 -3.31
C TYR A 376 -2.87 -12.59 -3.24
N ALA A 377 -2.66 -11.37 -2.74
CA ALA A 377 -3.70 -10.34 -2.78
C ALA A 377 -4.15 -10.03 -4.21
N GLN A 378 -3.24 -10.03 -5.19
CA GLN A 378 -3.57 -9.83 -6.59
C GLN A 378 -4.29 -11.04 -7.19
N LEU A 379 -3.89 -12.25 -6.84
CA LEU A 379 -4.52 -13.51 -7.25
C LEU A 379 -5.97 -13.56 -6.76
N THR A 380 -6.19 -13.38 -5.46
CA THR A 380 -7.54 -13.36 -4.87
C THR A 380 -8.45 -12.33 -5.52
N ASN A 381 -7.97 -11.08 -5.68
CA ASN A 381 -8.76 -10.02 -6.32
C ASN A 381 -9.13 -10.34 -7.78
N LYS A 382 -8.22 -10.98 -8.54
CA LYS A 382 -8.49 -11.37 -9.93
C LYS A 382 -9.44 -12.55 -9.99
N ALA A 383 -9.26 -13.56 -9.15
CA ALA A 383 -10.15 -14.72 -9.06
C ALA A 383 -11.58 -14.28 -8.71
N GLU A 384 -11.75 -13.47 -7.67
CA GLU A 384 -13.06 -12.91 -7.31
C GLU A 384 -13.72 -12.13 -8.45
N SER A 385 -12.91 -11.36 -9.23
CA SER A 385 -13.42 -10.62 -10.39
C SER A 385 -13.83 -11.54 -11.53
N ALA A 386 -13.20 -12.71 -11.61
CA ALA A 386 -13.47 -13.74 -12.63
C ALA A 386 -14.57 -14.74 -12.21
N GLY A 387 -15.04 -14.67 -10.96
CA GLY A 387 -15.98 -15.65 -10.42
C GLY A 387 -15.33 -17.00 -10.10
N LEU A 388 -13.99 -17.05 -10.00
CA LEU A 388 -13.23 -18.23 -9.65
C LEU A 388 -12.97 -18.30 -8.13
N LEU A 389 -12.72 -19.49 -7.61
CA LEU A 389 -12.54 -19.72 -6.17
C LEU A 389 -11.05 -19.70 -5.79
N VAL A 390 -10.71 -18.96 -4.74
CA VAL A 390 -9.44 -19.08 -4.04
C VAL A 390 -9.74 -19.44 -2.59
N GLU A 391 -9.38 -20.63 -2.21
CA GLU A 391 -9.52 -21.15 -0.85
C GLU A 391 -8.23 -20.94 -0.07
N VAL A 392 -8.32 -20.39 1.13
CA VAL A 392 -7.17 -20.16 2.00
C VAL A 392 -7.22 -21.16 3.17
N VAL A 393 -6.22 -22.01 3.24
CA VAL A 393 -6.13 -23.08 4.23
C VAL A 393 -5.10 -22.77 5.31
N SER A 394 -5.36 -23.27 6.52
CA SER A 394 -4.46 -23.04 7.65
C SER A 394 -3.35 -24.12 7.70
N PRO A 395 -2.07 -23.72 7.54
CA PRO A 395 -0.96 -24.67 7.60
C PRO A 395 -0.80 -25.34 8.97
N LYS A 396 -1.32 -24.70 10.02
CA LYS A 396 -1.29 -25.28 11.38
C LYS A 396 -2.24 -26.47 11.54
N LYS A 397 -3.37 -26.45 10.80
CA LYS A 397 -4.34 -27.55 10.85
C LYS A 397 -3.95 -28.68 9.92
N LEU A 398 -3.54 -28.37 8.70
CA LEU A 398 -3.24 -29.37 7.67
C LEU A 398 -1.84 -29.95 7.80
N LYS A 399 -0.85 -29.17 8.32
CA LYS A 399 0.57 -29.56 8.40
C LYS A 399 1.11 -30.20 7.09
N PRO A 400 0.86 -29.60 5.93
CA PRO A 400 1.05 -30.27 4.63
C PRO A 400 2.49 -30.71 4.39
N THR A 401 3.50 -29.96 4.91
CA THR A 401 4.92 -30.33 4.80
C THR A 401 5.33 -31.51 5.68
N GLN A 402 4.46 -32.02 6.52
CA GLN A 402 4.69 -33.14 7.43
C GLN A 402 3.82 -34.35 7.09
N HIS A 403 2.85 -34.19 6.21
CA HIS A 403 1.91 -35.22 5.81
C HIS A 403 2.55 -36.15 4.78
N ASN A 404 2.54 -37.46 5.08
CA ASN A 404 2.92 -38.48 4.12
C ASN A 404 1.68 -38.98 3.38
N LEU A 405 1.64 -38.71 2.09
CA LEU A 405 0.46 -38.96 1.23
C LEU A 405 0.10 -40.45 1.08
N LEU A 406 1.05 -41.36 1.22
CA LEU A 406 0.80 -42.81 1.03
C LEU A 406 0.38 -43.52 2.31
N THR A 407 0.90 -43.04 3.45
CA THR A 407 0.64 -43.69 4.75
C THR A 407 -0.38 -42.93 5.61
N ASP A 408 -0.82 -41.76 5.17
CA ASP A 408 -1.69 -40.82 5.90
C ASP A 408 -1.17 -40.50 7.31
N THR A 409 0.17 -40.47 7.47
CA THR A 409 0.83 -40.18 8.73
C THR A 409 1.53 -38.83 8.71
N PHE A 410 1.81 -38.25 9.89
CA PHE A 410 2.50 -36.97 10.01
C PHE A 410 3.93 -37.21 10.52
N VAL A 411 4.93 -36.93 9.71
CA VAL A 411 6.35 -37.01 10.03
C VAL A 411 6.99 -35.63 10.02
N LYS A 412 7.64 -35.25 11.12
CA LYS A 412 8.32 -33.96 11.22
C LYS A 412 9.70 -34.08 10.54
N HIS A 413 9.85 -33.29 9.47
CA HIS A 413 11.11 -33.18 8.74
C HIS A 413 11.92 -31.96 9.21
N GLU A 414 13.27 -32.09 9.17
CA GLU A 414 14.16 -30.96 9.41
C GLU A 414 14.08 -29.92 8.27
N LEU A 415 14.34 -28.65 8.59
CA LEU A 415 14.22 -27.55 7.61
C LEU A 415 15.18 -27.65 6.41
N TRP A 416 16.28 -28.38 6.56
CA TRP A 416 17.25 -28.62 5.49
C TRP A 416 16.88 -29.79 4.59
N GLU A 417 16.01 -30.69 5.04
CA GLU A 417 15.49 -31.81 4.25
C GLU A 417 14.53 -31.27 3.18
N ARG A 418 14.96 -31.35 1.91
CA ARG A 418 14.18 -30.84 0.77
C ARG A 418 13.38 -31.93 0.05
N ARG A 419 13.58 -33.19 0.42
CA ARG A 419 12.87 -34.33 -0.15
C ARG A 419 12.12 -35.05 0.95
N ALA A 420 10.82 -35.19 0.78
CA ALA A 420 9.96 -36.01 1.63
C ALA A 420 9.92 -37.43 1.09
N ARG A 421 9.93 -38.46 1.99
CA ARG A 421 9.67 -39.85 1.64
C ARG A 421 8.17 -40.03 1.41
N LEU A 422 7.82 -40.85 0.42
CA LEU A 422 6.43 -41.17 0.05
C LEU A 422 6.17 -42.64 0.37
N GLY A 423 6.46 -43.25 1.41
CA GLY A 423 6.20 -44.65 1.70
C GLY A 423 6.75 -45.09 3.05
N GLU A 424 6.64 -46.35 3.36
CA GLU A 424 7.28 -46.98 4.48
C GLU A 424 8.80 -47.03 4.31
N ASP A 425 9.55 -47.34 5.35
CA ASP A 425 11.02 -47.21 5.43
C ASP A 425 11.81 -47.87 4.28
N ASP A 426 11.26 -48.90 3.63
CA ASP A 426 11.89 -49.61 2.49
C ASP A 426 11.60 -48.98 1.11
N ASP A 427 10.68 -48.00 1.01
CA ASP A 427 10.36 -47.36 -0.23
C ASP A 427 11.20 -46.08 -0.39
N ASP A 428 12.21 -46.10 -1.26
CA ASP A 428 13.12 -44.97 -1.49
C ASP A 428 12.52 -43.86 -2.43
N ARG A 429 11.20 -43.94 -2.72
CA ARG A 429 10.50 -42.91 -3.47
C ARG A 429 10.49 -41.60 -2.69
N ARG A 430 11.09 -40.57 -3.29
CA ARG A 430 11.21 -39.24 -2.68
C ARG A 430 10.63 -38.19 -3.61
N ILE A 431 9.81 -37.31 -3.05
CA ILE A 431 9.26 -36.13 -3.72
C ILE A 431 9.87 -34.84 -3.16
N ASP A 432 9.92 -33.78 -3.95
CA ASP A 432 10.23 -32.44 -3.43
C ASP A 432 9.21 -32.08 -2.34
N ARG A 433 9.70 -31.62 -1.19
CA ARG A 433 8.85 -31.33 -0.03
C ARG A 433 7.82 -30.23 -0.31
N ASP A 434 8.20 -29.23 -1.12
CA ASP A 434 7.30 -28.15 -1.49
C ASP A 434 6.19 -28.69 -2.43
N ALA A 435 6.50 -29.75 -3.23
CA ALA A 435 5.53 -30.44 -4.07
C ALA A 435 4.61 -31.36 -3.25
N ALA A 436 5.15 -32.06 -2.26
CA ALA A 436 4.36 -32.88 -1.34
C ALA A 436 3.39 -32.05 -0.50
N ALA A 437 3.70 -30.77 -0.25
CA ALA A 437 2.84 -29.86 0.48
C ALA A 437 1.65 -29.33 -0.36
N CYS A 438 1.73 -29.42 -1.67
CA CYS A 438 0.63 -29.08 -2.57
C CYS A 438 -0.37 -30.24 -2.72
#